data_1c94ab536158a11afceea406fa585969
#
_entry.id   1c94ab536158a11afceea406fa585969
#
_cell.length_a   1.000
_cell.length_b   1.000
_cell.length_c   1.000
_cell.angle_alpha   90.00
_cell.angle_beta   90.00
_cell.angle_gamma   90.00
#
_symmetry.space_group_name_H-M   'P 1'
#
loop_
_entity.id
_entity.type
_entity.pdbx_description
1 polymer ?
#
loop_
_entity_poly.entity_id
_entity_poly.type
_entity_poly.pdbx_seq_one_letter_code
_entity_poly.pdbx_strand_id
1 'polypeptide(L)'
;MANFFISNRQLIKDLSINTGTTEVPVWTKICTTSEVGIDTDLETQDFYVYCDAIQRKLITGASVVLSGTLKLDANNAGDLALLDKVHTLISAGTIEQFNNVEIKFDLLTSVTGGALTYTTYTADVNLSLSDLGGAAEDVSEFSFEMALIGTATAG
;
A
#
# COMPACT_ATOMS: atom_id res chain seq x y z
N MET A 1 14.76 -30.06 -8.06
CA MET A 1 14.66 -28.66 -8.52
C MET A 1 15.08 -27.73 -7.37
N ALA A 2 15.97 -26.83 -7.64
CA ALA A 2 16.40 -25.88 -6.60
C ALA A 2 15.29 -24.87 -6.27
N ASN A 3 15.15 -24.54 -4.99
CA ASN A 3 14.22 -23.52 -4.56
C ASN A 3 14.73 -22.13 -4.96
N PHE A 4 13.82 -21.24 -5.33
CA PHE A 4 14.12 -19.86 -5.64
C PHE A 4 13.34 -18.97 -4.67
N PHE A 5 14.02 -18.48 -3.66
CA PHE A 5 13.41 -17.63 -2.64
C PHE A 5 13.39 -16.17 -3.09
N ILE A 6 12.27 -15.51 -2.86
CA ILE A 6 12.06 -14.11 -3.25
C ILE A 6 12.23 -13.23 -2.02
N SER A 7 13.02 -12.18 -2.14
CA SER A 7 13.12 -11.16 -1.09
C SER A 7 11.91 -10.23 -1.13
N ASN A 8 11.64 -9.56 -0.02
CA ASN A 8 10.55 -8.57 0.03
C ASN A 8 10.76 -7.42 -0.96
N ARG A 9 12.00 -7.05 -1.20
CA ARG A 9 12.36 -6.03 -2.20
C ARG A 9 12.01 -6.46 -3.62
N GLN A 10 12.04 -7.75 -3.89
CA GLN A 10 11.68 -8.32 -5.19
C GLN A 10 10.17 -8.54 -5.35
N LEU A 11 9.43 -8.66 -4.23
CA LEU A 11 8.00 -8.95 -4.26
C LEU A 11 7.20 -7.72 -4.68
N ILE A 12 7.48 -6.57 -4.09
CA ILE A 12 6.78 -5.31 -4.36
C ILE A 12 7.82 -4.26 -4.74
N LYS A 13 7.59 -3.58 -5.86
CA LYS A 13 8.52 -2.56 -6.38
C LYS A 13 7.79 -1.29 -6.77
N ASP A 14 8.55 -0.21 -6.82
CA ASP A 14 8.16 1.03 -7.45
C ASP A 14 6.83 1.61 -6.96
N LEU A 15 6.61 1.56 -5.64
CA LEU A 15 5.45 2.20 -5.04
C LEU A 15 5.52 3.70 -5.29
N SER A 16 4.51 4.23 -5.98
CA SER A 16 4.42 5.63 -6.37
C SER A 16 3.06 6.19 -6.03
N ILE A 17 3.00 7.48 -5.77
CA ILE A 17 1.75 8.19 -5.60
C ILE A 17 1.56 9.18 -6.76
N ASN A 18 0.31 9.46 -7.09
CA ASN A 18 -0.02 10.50 -8.06
C ASN A 18 0.00 11.86 -7.36
N THR A 19 0.96 12.70 -7.72
CA THR A 19 1.07 14.07 -7.22
C THR A 19 0.45 15.10 -8.18
N GLY A 20 -0.03 14.64 -9.33
CA GLY A 20 -0.76 15.45 -10.30
C GLY A 20 -2.28 15.30 -10.15
N THR A 21 -2.98 15.34 -11.27
CA THR A 21 -4.43 15.15 -11.32
C THR A 21 -4.76 13.78 -11.89
N THR A 22 -6.03 13.36 -11.77
CA THR A 22 -6.49 12.11 -12.36
C THR A 22 -6.34 12.11 -13.87
N GLU A 23 -6.56 13.26 -14.51
CA GLU A 23 -6.45 13.40 -15.97
C GLU A 23 -5.00 13.49 -16.45
N VAL A 24 -4.14 14.11 -15.65
CA VAL A 24 -2.71 14.26 -15.94
C VAL A 24 -1.91 13.74 -14.72
N PRO A 25 -1.76 12.44 -14.59
CA PRO A 25 -1.07 11.85 -13.42
C PRO A 25 0.43 12.13 -13.49
N VAL A 26 1.00 12.46 -12.34
CA VAL A 26 2.44 12.57 -12.14
C VAL A 26 2.83 11.54 -11.07
N TRP A 27 3.43 10.46 -11.52
CA TRP A 27 3.82 9.36 -10.64
C TRP A 27 5.14 9.65 -9.96
N THR A 28 5.10 9.81 -8.65
CA THR A 28 6.27 10.13 -7.84
C THR A 28 6.56 8.97 -6.90
N LYS A 29 7.76 8.41 -7.02
CA LYS A 29 8.15 7.24 -6.24
C LYS A 29 8.39 7.57 -4.78
N ILE A 30 7.97 6.65 -3.91
CA ILE A 30 8.33 6.63 -2.50
C ILE A 30 9.56 5.72 -2.37
N CYS A 31 10.76 6.29 -2.46
CA CYS A 31 12.00 5.52 -2.57
C CYS A 31 12.62 5.10 -1.24
N THR A 32 12.21 5.73 -0.16
CA THR A 32 12.87 5.57 1.14
C THR A 32 12.09 4.67 2.10
N THR A 33 11.18 3.86 1.55
CA THR A 33 10.49 2.85 2.35
C THR A 33 11.47 1.79 2.83
N SER A 34 11.49 1.56 4.13
CA SER A 34 12.27 0.49 4.74
C SER A 34 11.47 -0.83 4.78
N GLU A 35 10.16 -0.74 4.74
CA GLU A 35 9.28 -1.89 4.82
C GLU A 35 7.99 -1.59 4.06
N VAL A 36 7.56 -2.52 3.21
CA VAL A 36 6.27 -2.47 2.51
C VAL A 36 5.67 -3.87 2.52
N GLY A 37 4.41 -3.96 2.91
CA GLY A 37 3.68 -5.22 2.90
C GLY A 37 2.26 -5.06 2.39
N ILE A 38 1.66 -6.17 1.98
CA ILE A 38 0.26 -6.24 1.58
C ILE A 38 -0.45 -7.19 2.54
N ASP A 39 -1.48 -6.68 3.20
CA ASP A 39 -2.36 -7.48 4.04
C ASP A 39 -3.70 -7.67 3.34
N THR A 40 -4.16 -8.91 3.32
CA THR A 40 -5.51 -9.24 2.88
C THR A 40 -6.32 -9.64 4.10
N ASP A 41 -7.40 -8.91 4.34
CA ASP A 41 -8.31 -9.19 5.44
C ASP A 41 -9.60 -9.78 4.88
N LEU A 42 -9.89 -11.02 5.26
CA LEU A 42 -11.05 -11.75 4.78
C LEU A 42 -12.12 -11.77 5.87
N GLU A 43 -13.29 -11.31 5.52
CA GLU A 43 -14.47 -11.44 6.37
C GLU A 43 -15.11 -12.79 6.16
N THR A 44 -15.36 -13.50 7.25
CA THR A 44 -15.94 -14.84 7.21
C THR A 44 -17.25 -14.88 8.00
N GLN A 45 -18.17 -15.72 7.56
CA GLN A 45 -19.40 -16.02 8.27
C GLN A 45 -19.46 -17.52 8.55
N ASP A 46 -19.67 -17.87 9.81
CA ASP A 46 -19.88 -19.24 10.23
C ASP A 46 -21.37 -19.59 10.18
N PHE A 47 -21.69 -20.78 9.69
CA PHE A 47 -23.05 -21.24 9.61
C PHE A 47 -23.16 -22.76 9.72
N TYR A 48 -24.34 -23.26 10.09
CA TYR A 48 -24.64 -24.67 10.10
C TYR A 48 -25.69 -25.00 9.05
N VAL A 49 -25.50 -26.10 8.37
CA VAL A 49 -26.52 -26.67 7.47
C VAL A 49 -27.43 -27.55 8.32
N TYR A 50 -28.74 -27.47 8.07
CA TYR A 50 -29.76 -28.19 8.86
C TYR A 50 -29.49 -29.70 9.00
N CYS A 51 -28.99 -30.33 7.95
CA CYS A 51 -28.73 -31.78 7.94
C CYS A 51 -27.32 -32.16 8.41
N ASP A 52 -26.53 -31.20 8.86
CA ASP A 52 -25.13 -31.41 9.16
C ASP A 52 -24.73 -30.65 10.42
N ALA A 53 -24.14 -31.34 11.37
CA ALA A 53 -23.67 -30.73 12.62
C ALA A 53 -22.34 -30.01 12.49
N ILE A 54 -21.68 -30.11 11.33
CA ILE A 54 -20.38 -29.49 11.09
C ILE A 54 -20.55 -28.02 10.72
N GLN A 55 -19.89 -27.16 11.47
CA GLN A 55 -19.84 -25.73 11.17
C GLN A 55 -19.10 -25.46 9.87
N ARG A 56 -19.66 -24.62 9.03
CA ARG A 56 -19.08 -24.23 7.76
C ARG A 56 -18.73 -22.76 7.78
N LYS A 57 -17.69 -22.39 7.01
CA LYS A 57 -17.24 -21.00 6.88
C LYS A 57 -17.45 -20.52 5.47
N LEU A 58 -17.99 -19.32 5.33
CA LEU A 58 -18.13 -18.64 4.06
C LEU A 58 -17.37 -17.33 4.12
N ILE A 59 -16.56 -17.07 3.10
CA ILE A 59 -15.88 -15.79 2.96
C ILE A 59 -16.89 -14.82 2.34
N THR A 60 -17.25 -13.77 3.09
CA THR A 60 -18.28 -12.80 2.68
C THR A 60 -17.71 -11.49 2.16
N GLY A 61 -16.45 -11.24 2.39
CA GLY A 61 -15.80 -10.02 1.92
C GLY A 61 -14.29 -10.10 2.05
N ALA A 62 -13.62 -9.13 1.45
CA ALA A 62 -12.18 -9.00 1.53
C ALA A 62 -11.78 -7.53 1.43
N SER A 63 -10.72 -7.16 2.12
CA SER A 63 -10.06 -5.87 1.97
C SER A 63 -8.57 -6.08 1.72
N VAL A 64 -7.96 -5.17 0.99
CA VAL A 64 -6.53 -5.20 0.70
C VAL A 64 -5.92 -3.89 1.21
N VAL A 65 -4.88 -4.01 2.01
CA VAL A 65 -4.18 -2.87 2.60
C VAL A 65 -2.70 -2.99 2.32
N LEU A 66 -2.12 -1.96 1.69
CA LEU A 66 -0.68 -1.80 1.63
C LEU A 66 -0.25 -1.01 2.85
N SER A 67 0.74 -1.51 3.56
CA SER A 67 1.28 -0.82 4.72
C SER A 67 2.79 -0.85 4.70
N GLY A 68 3.40 0.10 5.37
CA GLY A 68 4.84 0.14 5.45
C GLY A 68 5.34 1.27 6.32
N THR A 69 6.65 1.33 6.39
CA THR A 69 7.40 2.34 7.14
C THR A 69 8.31 3.07 6.20
N LEU A 70 8.42 4.37 6.37
CA LEU A 70 9.18 5.24 5.50
C LEU A 70 10.12 6.11 6.34
N LYS A 71 11.39 6.17 5.93
CA LYS A 71 12.36 7.13 6.47
C LYS A 71 12.35 8.36 5.58
N LEU A 72 12.10 9.51 6.19
CA LEU A 72 11.92 10.76 5.45
C LEU A 72 13.22 11.22 4.81
N ASP A 73 13.20 11.33 3.49
CA ASP A 73 14.30 11.90 2.69
C ASP A 73 13.83 13.22 2.09
N ALA A 74 14.46 14.31 2.49
CA ALA A 74 14.11 15.65 2.03
C ALA A 74 14.36 15.87 0.52
N ASN A 75 15.13 15.01 -0.11
CA ASN A 75 15.38 15.05 -1.56
C ASN A 75 14.39 14.18 -2.36
N ASN A 76 13.51 13.46 -1.69
CA ASN A 76 12.52 12.62 -2.35
C ASN A 76 11.16 13.34 -2.38
N ALA A 77 10.69 13.67 -3.59
CA ALA A 77 9.43 14.39 -3.76
C ALA A 77 8.22 13.59 -3.29
N GLY A 78 8.27 12.25 -3.39
CA GLY A 78 7.20 11.38 -2.90
C GLY A 78 7.04 11.44 -1.39
N ASP A 79 8.15 11.40 -0.67
CA ASP A 79 8.15 11.53 0.79
C ASP A 79 7.62 12.89 1.23
N LEU A 80 8.05 13.95 0.57
CA LEU A 80 7.58 15.31 0.84
C LEU A 80 6.10 15.49 0.51
N ALA A 81 5.59 14.83 -0.52
CA ALA A 81 4.18 14.87 -0.87
C ALA A 81 3.31 14.24 0.23
N LEU A 82 3.77 13.16 0.86
CA LEU A 82 3.07 12.57 2.00
C LEU A 82 3.08 13.51 3.20
N LEU A 83 4.22 14.13 3.47
CA LEU A 83 4.34 15.09 4.56
C LEU A 83 3.45 16.33 4.33
N ASP A 84 3.34 16.80 3.09
CA ASP A 84 2.49 17.93 2.74
C ASP A 84 1.00 17.66 3.03
N LYS A 85 0.55 16.43 2.90
CA LYS A 85 -0.82 16.05 3.28
C LYS A 85 -1.08 16.29 4.77
N VAL A 86 -0.09 16.01 5.61
CA VAL A 86 -0.17 16.28 7.05
C VAL A 86 -0.21 17.79 7.33
N HIS A 87 0.59 18.57 6.62
CA HIS A 87 0.55 20.03 6.73
C HIS A 87 -0.82 20.60 6.36
N THR A 88 -1.43 20.09 5.29
CA THR A 88 -2.77 20.50 4.87
C THR A 88 -3.82 20.18 5.93
N LEU A 89 -3.72 19.01 6.55
CA LEU A 89 -4.62 18.63 7.64
C LEU A 89 -4.50 19.59 8.84
N ILE A 90 -3.28 19.91 9.21
CA ILE A 90 -3.02 20.80 10.37
C ILE A 90 -3.48 22.23 10.07
N SER A 91 -3.21 22.74 8.88
CA SER A 91 -3.46 24.14 8.55
C SER A 91 -4.90 24.43 8.10
N ALA A 92 -5.53 23.50 7.40
CA ALA A 92 -6.88 23.68 6.84
C ALA A 92 -7.95 22.79 7.47
N GLY A 93 -7.57 21.74 8.19
CA GLY A 93 -8.50 20.81 8.80
C GLY A 93 -9.28 19.94 7.81
N THR A 94 -8.81 19.86 6.56
CA THR A 94 -9.45 19.08 5.52
C THR A 94 -8.91 17.66 5.48
N ILE A 95 -9.71 16.70 5.04
CA ILE A 95 -9.34 15.29 4.97
C ILE A 95 -9.35 14.72 3.54
N GLU A 96 -9.77 15.51 2.56
CA GLU A 96 -9.90 15.07 1.17
C GLU A 96 -8.59 14.56 0.59
N GLN A 97 -7.46 15.13 1.01
CA GLN A 97 -6.14 14.71 0.53
C GLN A 97 -5.75 13.30 0.97
N PHE A 98 -6.45 12.71 1.94
CA PHE A 98 -6.24 11.33 2.38
C PHE A 98 -7.21 10.34 1.74
N ASN A 99 -8.26 10.83 1.11
CA ASN A 99 -9.26 10.00 0.44
C ASN A 99 -9.00 9.96 -1.06
N ASN A 100 -9.22 8.80 -1.67
CA ASN A 100 -9.09 8.60 -3.12
C ASN A 100 -7.71 9.01 -3.66
N VAL A 101 -6.67 8.66 -2.94
CA VAL A 101 -5.29 8.86 -3.40
C VAL A 101 -4.97 7.78 -4.44
N GLU A 102 -4.52 8.18 -5.61
CA GLU A 102 -4.08 7.22 -6.63
C GLU A 102 -2.67 6.76 -6.33
N ILE A 103 -2.47 5.47 -6.33
CA ILE A 103 -1.16 4.84 -6.19
C ILE A 103 -0.89 3.88 -7.34
N LYS A 104 0.38 3.59 -7.52
CA LYS A 104 0.87 2.64 -8.53
C LYS A 104 2.00 1.83 -7.93
N PHE A 105 1.97 0.53 -8.14
CA PHE A 105 3.03 -0.35 -7.65
C PHE A 105 3.16 -1.58 -8.55
N ASP A 106 4.32 -2.21 -8.49
CA ASP A 106 4.59 -3.47 -9.19
C ASP A 106 4.56 -4.62 -8.21
N LEU A 107 3.78 -5.63 -8.51
CA LEU A 107 3.73 -6.88 -7.74
C LEU A 107 4.26 -8.02 -8.59
N LEU A 108 5.12 -8.84 -8.00
CA LEU A 108 5.70 -9.99 -8.68
C LEU A 108 4.61 -10.95 -9.14
N THR A 109 4.59 -11.25 -10.43
CA THR A 109 3.62 -12.16 -11.04
C THR A 109 4.18 -13.57 -11.21
N SER A 110 5.41 -13.67 -11.72
CA SER A 110 6.02 -14.98 -11.99
C SER A 110 7.53 -14.88 -12.04
N VAL A 111 8.17 -16.04 -11.88
CA VAL A 111 9.61 -16.20 -12.05
C VAL A 111 9.82 -17.33 -13.07
N THR A 112 10.51 -17.01 -14.15
CA THR A 112 10.80 -17.98 -15.21
C THR A 112 12.29 -17.93 -15.55
N GLY A 113 12.99 -19.04 -15.31
CA GLY A 113 14.41 -19.12 -15.58
C GLY A 113 15.27 -18.09 -14.84
N GLY A 114 14.85 -17.71 -13.63
CA GLY A 114 15.51 -16.68 -12.83
C GLY A 114 15.13 -15.24 -13.18
N ALA A 115 14.32 -15.04 -14.24
CA ALA A 115 13.82 -13.73 -14.61
C ALA A 115 12.51 -13.41 -13.87
N LEU A 116 12.43 -12.24 -13.28
CA LEU A 116 11.28 -11.78 -12.52
C LEU A 116 10.33 -11.01 -13.44
N THR A 117 9.06 -11.36 -13.40
CA THR A 117 8.00 -10.68 -14.16
C THR A 117 7.03 -10.02 -13.20
N TYR A 118 6.68 -8.76 -13.46
CA TYR A 118 5.84 -7.95 -12.61
C TYR A 118 4.56 -7.54 -13.32
N THR A 119 3.49 -7.42 -12.54
CA THR A 119 2.27 -6.75 -12.97
C THR A 119 2.19 -5.40 -12.28
N THR A 120 2.01 -4.35 -13.06
CA THR A 120 1.83 -3.00 -12.53
C THR A 120 0.36 -2.77 -12.23
N TYR A 121 0.05 -2.38 -11.01
CA TYR A 121 -1.29 -2.06 -10.58
C TYR A 121 -1.42 -0.57 -10.30
N THR A 122 -2.54 -0.01 -10.72
CA THR A 122 -2.98 1.34 -10.37
C THR A 122 -4.25 1.22 -9.55
N ALA A 123 -4.31 1.87 -8.42
CA ALA A 123 -5.44 1.75 -7.50
C ALA A 123 -5.72 3.07 -6.80
N ASP A 124 -6.97 3.23 -6.39
CA ASP A 124 -7.38 4.30 -5.48
C ASP A 124 -7.35 3.75 -4.05
N VAL A 125 -6.78 4.51 -3.15
CA VAL A 125 -6.67 4.12 -1.75
C VAL A 125 -7.08 5.24 -0.82
N ASN A 126 -7.48 4.87 0.39
CA ASN A 126 -7.54 5.78 1.52
C ASN A 126 -6.23 5.68 2.27
N LEU A 127 -5.55 6.81 2.42
CA LEU A 127 -4.24 6.90 3.03
C LEU A 127 -4.36 7.26 4.51
N SER A 128 -3.61 6.57 5.34
CA SER A 128 -3.46 6.87 6.77
C SER A 128 -1.98 6.95 7.10
N LEU A 129 -1.59 7.99 7.83
CA LEU A 129 -0.23 8.20 8.28
C LEU A 129 -0.19 8.21 9.81
N SER A 130 0.82 7.57 10.38
CA SER A 130 0.97 7.47 11.84
C SER A 130 2.43 7.48 12.24
N ASP A 131 2.67 7.71 13.54
CA ASP A 131 4.00 7.62 14.15
C ASP A 131 5.01 8.64 13.60
N LEU A 132 4.53 9.84 13.21
CA LEU A 132 5.41 10.90 12.78
C LEU A 132 6.16 11.49 13.96
N GLY A 133 7.48 11.65 13.79
CA GLY A 133 8.34 12.17 14.83
C GLY A 133 8.99 11.07 15.65
N GLY A 134 9.62 11.45 16.74
CA GLY A 134 10.34 10.53 17.62
C GLY A 134 11.47 11.22 18.36
N ALA A 135 12.46 10.45 18.79
CA ALA A 135 13.62 10.98 19.49
C ALA A 135 14.44 11.92 18.58
N ALA A 136 14.96 12.99 19.15
CA ALA A 136 15.63 14.05 18.39
C ALA A 136 16.87 13.57 17.62
N GLU A 137 17.50 12.52 18.08
CA GLU A 137 18.71 11.94 17.49
C GLU A 137 18.44 10.96 16.36
N ASP A 138 17.19 10.50 16.22
CA ASP A 138 16.84 9.49 15.25
C ASP A 138 16.45 10.12 13.90
N VAL A 139 16.59 9.33 12.84
CA VAL A 139 16.07 9.67 11.52
C VAL A 139 14.55 9.70 11.59
N SER A 140 13.94 10.73 11.01
CA SER A 140 12.48 10.85 10.96
C SER A 140 11.88 9.66 10.19
N GLU A 141 10.95 8.98 10.83
CA GLU A 141 10.29 7.81 10.29
C GLU A 141 8.80 7.89 10.58
N PHE A 142 7.98 7.42 9.66
CA PHE A 142 6.55 7.30 9.89
C PHE A 142 5.99 6.09 9.17
N SER A 143 4.84 5.62 9.64
CA SER A 143 4.14 4.49 9.07
C SER A 143 2.99 4.97 8.21
N PHE A 144 2.72 4.23 7.12
CA PHE A 144 1.60 4.51 6.25
C PHE A 144 0.74 3.26 6.05
N GLU A 145 -0.55 3.46 5.86
CA GLU A 145 -1.50 2.45 5.43
C GLU A 145 -2.29 2.98 4.24
N MET A 146 -2.40 2.17 3.22
CA MET A 146 -3.14 2.47 2.00
C MET A 146 -4.19 1.39 1.79
N ALA A 147 -5.42 1.67 2.21
CA ALA A 147 -6.53 0.73 2.05
C ALA A 147 -7.15 0.91 0.67
N LEU A 148 -7.15 -0.14 -0.15
CA LEU A 148 -7.72 -0.09 -1.49
C LEU A 148 -9.22 0.17 -1.45
N ILE A 149 -9.66 1.06 -2.33
CA ILE A 149 -11.07 1.34 -2.59
C ILE A 149 -11.45 0.58 -3.86
N GLY A 150 -12.18 -0.52 -3.70
CA GLY A 150 -12.52 -1.37 -4.84
C GLY A 150 -11.35 -2.21 -5.32
N THR A 151 -11.24 -2.40 -6.63
CA THR A 151 -10.21 -3.21 -7.24
C THR A 151 -9.12 -2.36 -7.90
N ALA A 152 -7.91 -2.91 -7.97
CA ALA A 152 -6.82 -2.30 -8.72
C ALA A 152 -6.94 -2.62 -10.22
N THR A 153 -6.46 -1.71 -11.03
CA THR A 153 -6.40 -1.89 -12.50
C THR A 153 -4.99 -2.33 -12.87
N ALA A 154 -4.90 -3.47 -13.57
CA ALA A 154 -3.64 -3.98 -14.09
C ALA A 154 -3.30 -3.35 -15.44
N GLY A 155 -2.01 -3.09 -15.63
CA GLY A 155 -1.56 -2.57 -16.93
C GLY A 155 -0.47 -1.55 -16.89
#